data_bc558a14dfe181d7ce384f9e6849ee4f
#
_entry.id   bc558a14dfe181d7ce384f9e6849ee4f
#
_cell.length_a   1.000
_cell.length_b   1.000
_cell.length_c   1.000
_cell.angle_alpha   90.00
_cell.angle_beta   90.00
_cell.angle_gamma   90.00
#
_symmetry.space_group_name_H-M   'P 1'
#
loop_
_entity.id
_entity.type
_entity.pdbx_description
1 polymer ?
#
loop_
_entity_poly.entity_id
_entity_poly.type
_entity_poly.pdbx_seq_one_letter_code
_entity_poly.pdbx_strand_id
1 'polypeptide(L)' 'MALTKNRLKESREKAGFSQEKLADMAGVSRQTIISIEGGKYVPSLELSLKFAKLFRCKVEDLFGL' A
#
# COMPACT_ATOMS: atom_id res chain seq x y z
N MET A 1 4.12 -16.26 -7.15
CA MET A 1 4.87 -15.14 -7.74
C MET A 1 4.87 -13.98 -6.77
N ALA A 2 6.03 -13.41 -6.53
CA ALA A 2 6.16 -12.33 -5.56
C ALA A 2 6.35 -10.99 -6.27
N LEU A 3 5.91 -9.91 -5.63
CA LEU A 3 6.18 -8.57 -6.12
C LEU A 3 7.66 -8.27 -5.96
N THR A 4 8.29 -7.69 -6.98
CA THR A 4 9.67 -7.25 -6.92
C THR A 4 9.77 -5.75 -6.59
N LYS A 5 8.64 -5.05 -6.64
CA LYS A 5 8.54 -3.64 -6.34
C LYS A 5 7.41 -3.42 -5.36
N ASN A 6 7.71 -2.74 -4.25
CA ASN A 6 6.72 -2.40 -3.24
C ASN A 6 7.12 -1.07 -2.63
N ARG A 7 6.46 -0.01 -3.06
CA ARG A 7 6.74 1.35 -2.61
C ARG A 7 5.64 1.92 -1.71
N LEU A 8 4.83 1.07 -1.13
CA LEU A 8 3.72 1.54 -0.30
C LEU A 8 4.23 2.36 0.88
N LYS A 9 5.22 1.83 1.59
CA LYS A 9 5.79 2.53 2.76
C LYS A 9 6.37 3.88 2.36
N GLU A 10 7.12 3.92 1.27
CA GLU A 10 7.73 5.16 0.77
C GLU A 10 6.66 6.21 0.46
N SER A 11 5.61 5.80 -0.25
CA SER A 11 4.52 6.71 -0.62
C SER A 11 3.77 7.21 0.61
N ARG A 12 3.54 6.31 1.58
CA ARG A 12 2.88 6.64 2.83
C ARG A 12 3.69 7.69 3.61
N GLU A 13 4.98 7.45 3.74
CA GLU A 13 5.86 8.36 4.49
C GLU A 13 5.96 9.72 3.80
N LYS A 14 6.06 9.74 2.49
CA LYS A 14 6.06 10.98 1.72
C LYS A 14 4.79 11.80 1.91
N ALA A 15 3.66 11.12 2.04
CA ALA A 15 2.37 11.79 2.27
C ALA A 15 2.18 12.20 3.73
N GLY A 16 3.07 11.77 4.62
CA GLY A 16 2.98 12.10 6.04
C GLY A 16 1.96 11.27 6.80
N PHE A 17 1.59 10.09 6.29
CA PHE A 17 0.62 9.23 6.95
C PHE A 17 1.29 8.19 7.83
N SER A 18 0.70 7.96 9.03
CA SER A 18 1.06 6.80 9.84
C SER A 18 0.47 5.54 9.22
N GLN A 19 0.94 4.38 9.65
CA GLN A 19 0.35 3.11 9.21
C GLN A 19 -1.12 3.03 9.62
N GLU A 20 -1.45 3.51 10.81
CA GLU A 20 -2.82 3.53 11.29
C GLU A 20 -3.71 4.43 10.45
N LYS A 21 -3.20 5.61 10.09
CA LYS A 21 -3.95 6.54 9.25
C LYS A 21 -4.23 5.94 7.87
N LEU A 22 -3.23 5.33 7.26
CA LEU A 22 -3.42 4.69 5.96
C LEU A 22 -4.42 3.53 6.06
N ALA A 23 -4.33 2.74 7.12
CA ALA A 23 -5.27 1.65 7.35
C ALA A 23 -6.71 2.15 7.42
N ASP A 24 -6.94 3.22 8.19
CA ASP A 24 -8.26 3.85 8.31
C ASP A 24 -8.77 4.32 6.95
N MET A 25 -7.93 4.99 6.19
CA MET A 25 -8.32 5.54 4.88
C MET A 25 -8.62 4.44 3.87
N ALA A 26 -7.94 3.31 3.97
CA ALA A 26 -8.12 2.19 3.05
C ALA A 26 -9.20 1.20 3.53
N GLY A 27 -9.69 1.35 4.77
CA GLY A 27 -10.70 0.47 5.32
C GLY A 27 -10.17 -0.91 5.69
N VAL A 28 -8.91 -1.00 6.10
CA VAL A 28 -8.28 -2.26 6.52
C VAL A 28 -7.63 -2.09 7.88
N SER A 29 -7.15 -3.19 8.46
CA SER A 29 -6.46 -3.12 9.76
C SER A 29 -5.03 -2.61 9.58
N ARG A 30 -4.46 -2.07 10.65
CA ARG A 30 -3.06 -1.66 10.66
C ARG A 30 -2.14 -2.84 10.36
N GLN A 31 -2.48 -4.03 10.87
CA GLN A 31 -1.69 -5.23 10.62
C GLN A 31 -1.63 -5.56 9.13
N THR A 32 -2.70 -5.30 8.40
CA THR A 32 -2.72 -5.49 6.95
C THR A 32 -1.69 -4.57 6.27
N ILE A 33 -1.63 -3.31 6.69
CA ILE A 33 -0.65 -2.36 6.14
C ILE A 33 0.77 -2.84 6.47
N ILE A 34 1.02 -3.24 7.71
CA ILE A 34 2.34 -3.75 8.13
C ILE A 34 2.75 -4.94 7.26
N SER A 35 1.84 -5.88 7.05
CA SER A 35 2.13 -7.08 6.25
C SER A 35 2.42 -6.76 4.79
N ILE A 36 1.68 -5.82 4.21
CA ILE A 36 1.91 -5.41 2.83
C ILE A 36 3.26 -4.71 2.71
N GLU A 37 3.56 -3.76 3.59
CA GLU A 37 4.82 -3.02 3.56
C GLU A 37 6.01 -3.94 3.77
N GLY A 38 5.83 -4.99 4.56
CA GLY A 38 6.87 -5.99 4.82
C GLY A 38 7.02 -7.04 3.72
N GLY A 39 6.21 -6.99 2.68
CA GLY A 39 6.27 -7.94 1.59
C GLY A 39 5.69 -9.32 1.91
N LYS A 40 4.96 -9.45 3.01
CA LYS A 40 4.38 -10.72 3.44
C LYS A 40 2.98 -10.96 2.90
N TYR A 41 2.38 -9.94 2.33
CA TYR A 41 1.01 -10.00 1.85
C TYR A 41 0.90 -9.16 0.58
N VAL A 42 0.40 -9.78 -0.48
CA VAL A 42 0.15 -9.07 -1.75
C VAL A 42 -1.28 -8.55 -1.69
N PRO A 43 -1.48 -7.23 -1.80
CA PRO A 43 -2.83 -6.69 -1.69
C PRO A 43 -3.70 -7.13 -2.86
N SER A 44 -5.01 -7.22 -2.64
CA SER A 44 -5.97 -7.48 -3.69
C SER A 44 -5.92 -6.34 -4.71
N LEU A 45 -6.47 -6.57 -5.89
CA LEU A 45 -6.55 -5.52 -6.91
C LEU A 45 -7.38 -4.35 -6.38
N GLU A 46 -8.49 -4.63 -5.72
CA GLU A 46 -9.33 -3.58 -5.15
C GLU A 46 -8.55 -2.70 -4.17
N LEU A 47 -7.82 -3.32 -3.26
CA LEU A 47 -7.03 -2.58 -2.27
C LEU A 47 -5.90 -1.80 -2.95
N SER A 48 -5.25 -2.40 -3.94
CA SER A 48 -4.20 -1.74 -4.70
C SER A 48 -4.71 -0.49 -5.41
N LEU A 49 -5.91 -0.56 -5.98
CA LEU A 49 -6.54 0.58 -6.64
C LEU A 49 -6.88 1.68 -5.64
N LYS A 50 -7.30 1.31 -4.41
CA LYS A 50 -7.53 2.29 -3.36
C LYS A 50 -6.25 3.04 -3.00
N PHE A 51 -5.15 2.33 -2.83
CA PHE A 51 -3.86 2.96 -2.55
C PHE A 51 -3.45 3.91 -3.67
N ALA A 52 -3.55 3.45 -4.92
CA ALA A 52 -3.20 4.27 -6.08
C ALA A 52 -4.02 5.56 -6.10
N LYS A 53 -5.29 5.47 -5.80
CA LYS A 53 -6.19 6.63 -5.75
C LYS A 53 -5.79 7.58 -4.61
N LEU A 54 -5.48 7.03 -3.43
CA LEU A 54 -5.07 7.83 -2.28
C LEU A 54 -3.78 8.60 -2.56
N PHE A 55 -2.84 7.98 -3.24
CA PHE A 55 -1.54 8.59 -3.54
C PHE A 55 -1.49 9.24 -4.91
N ARG A 56 -2.61 9.25 -5.63
CA ARG A 56 -2.73 9.89 -6.96
C ARG A 56 -1.67 9.38 -7.93
N CYS A 57 -1.53 8.06 -7.99
CA CYS A 57 -0.57 7.42 -8.86
C CYS A 57 -1.18 6.17 -9.48
N LYS A 58 -0.42 5.47 -10.29
CA LYS A 58 -0.85 4.20 -10.86
C LYS A 58 -0.47 3.06 -9.93
N VAL A 59 -1.19 1.94 -10.03
CA VAL A 59 -0.85 0.74 -9.25
C VAL A 59 0.60 0.35 -9.50
N GLU A 60 1.05 0.43 -10.74
CA GLU A 60 2.42 0.07 -11.13
C GLU A 60 3.47 0.98 -10.50
N ASP A 61 3.09 2.16 -10.04
CA ASP A 61 4.02 3.05 -9.33
C ASP A 61 4.26 2.56 -7.90
N LEU A 62 3.34 1.77 -7.36
CA LEU A 62 3.43 1.24 -6.00
C LEU A 62 3.92 -0.19 -5.97
N PHE A 63 3.41 -1.02 -6.86
CA PHE A 63 3.68 -2.45 -6.86
C PHE A 63 4.07 -2.92 -8.25
N GLY A 64 5.00 -3.86 -8.32
CA GLY A 64 5.44 -4.38 -9.60
C GLY A 64 6.08 -5.75 -9.50
N LEU A 65 6.22 -6.36 -10.64
CA LEU A 65 6.86 -7.66 -10.77
C LEU A 65 8.30 -7.53 -11.25
#